data_28ef50505238c8116c3507cca87c7be3
#
_entry.id   28ef50505238c8116c3507cca87c7be3
#
_cell.length_a   1.000
_cell.length_b   1.000
_cell.length_c   1.000
_cell.angle_alpha   90.00
_cell.angle_beta   90.00
_cell.angle_gamma   90.00
#
_symmetry.space_group_name_H-M   'P 1'
#
loop_
_entity.id
_entity.type
_entity.pdbx_description
1 polymer ?
#
loop_
_entity_poly.entity_id
_entity_poly.type
_entity_poly.pdbx_seq_one_letter_code
_entity_poly.pdbx_strand_id
1 'polypeptide(L)'
;PLDFPVFILKKELLKIPLFGWYLRKIGSIEITRDTTTKENLNFFEKIKETIDTNDRPLLIFPQGTRVKYGEKLPFKKGVGRIYDSLKLPCVPVALNSGKIWPKNKFMKYGGDIHVSFLEPIMPGLPRDEFVKQLEDTIYLENENLY
;
A
#
# COMPACT_ATOMS: atom_id res chain seq x y z
N PRO A 1 -11.90 13.57 -2.03
CA PRO A 1 -12.15 12.36 -2.79
C PRO A 1 -10.81 11.82 -3.27
N LEU A 2 -10.55 10.52 -3.07
CA LEU A 2 -9.36 9.88 -3.63
C LEU A 2 -9.65 9.63 -5.12
N ASP A 3 -9.36 10.62 -5.96
CA ASP A 3 -9.55 10.50 -7.40
C ASP A 3 -8.61 9.40 -7.94
N PHE A 4 -9.17 8.23 -8.17
CA PHE A 4 -8.54 7.08 -8.82
C PHE A 4 -7.06 6.86 -8.44
N PRO A 5 -6.75 6.33 -7.25
CA PRO A 5 -5.37 6.13 -6.82
C PRO A 5 -4.64 5.16 -7.75
N VAL A 6 -3.33 5.38 -7.90
CA VAL A 6 -2.43 4.42 -8.55
C VAL A 6 -2.12 3.31 -7.55
N PHE A 7 -2.36 2.05 -7.94
CA PHE A 7 -2.09 0.89 -7.09
C PHE A 7 -0.77 0.23 -7.46
N ILE A 8 -0.01 -0.18 -6.45
CA ILE A 8 1.09 -1.12 -6.64
C ILE A 8 0.55 -2.54 -6.47
N LEU A 9 0.64 -3.35 -7.53
CA LEU A 9 0.04 -4.68 -7.60
C LEU A 9 1.07 -5.74 -7.97
N LYS A 10 0.79 -6.98 -7.57
CA LYS A 10 1.56 -8.13 -8.03
C LYS A 10 1.34 -8.37 -9.53
N LYS A 11 2.42 -8.64 -10.26
CA LYS A 11 2.40 -8.95 -11.70
C LYS A 11 1.44 -10.10 -12.06
N GLU A 12 1.30 -11.09 -11.17
CA GLU A 12 0.42 -12.24 -11.37
C GLU A 12 -1.06 -11.84 -11.51
N LEU A 13 -1.47 -10.74 -10.87
CA LEU A 13 -2.85 -10.25 -10.97
C LEU A 13 -3.20 -9.75 -12.37
N LEU A 14 -2.20 -9.31 -13.13
CA LEU A 14 -2.40 -8.87 -14.53
C LEU A 14 -2.65 -10.03 -15.50
N LYS A 15 -2.40 -11.28 -15.07
CA LYS A 15 -2.66 -12.48 -15.87
C LYS A 15 -4.12 -12.94 -15.78
N ILE A 16 -4.90 -12.42 -14.84
CA ILE A 16 -6.32 -12.77 -14.67
C ILE A 16 -7.11 -12.11 -15.82
N PRO A 17 -7.83 -12.88 -16.65
CA PRO A 17 -8.64 -12.33 -17.73
C PRO A 17 -9.64 -11.28 -17.22
N LEU A 18 -9.93 -10.25 -18.02
CA LEU A 18 -10.76 -9.09 -17.71
C LEU A 18 -10.23 -8.23 -16.55
N PHE A 19 -9.88 -8.83 -15.41
CA PHE A 19 -9.35 -8.11 -14.25
C PHE A 19 -7.96 -7.51 -14.53
N GLY A 20 -7.05 -8.28 -15.13
CA GLY A 20 -5.73 -7.78 -15.54
C GLY A 20 -5.82 -6.66 -16.59
N TRP A 21 -6.78 -6.77 -17.53
CA TRP A 21 -7.05 -5.70 -18.50
C TRP A 21 -7.53 -4.41 -17.78
N TYR A 22 -8.49 -4.55 -16.86
CA TYR A 22 -8.97 -3.43 -16.06
C TYR A 22 -7.84 -2.75 -15.25
N LEU A 23 -7.00 -3.55 -14.56
CA LEU A 23 -5.87 -3.04 -13.78
C LEU A 23 -4.85 -2.25 -14.63
N ARG A 24 -4.59 -2.70 -15.86
CA ARG A 24 -3.74 -1.96 -16.80
C ARG A 24 -4.40 -0.65 -17.22
N LYS A 25 -5.69 -0.68 -17.50
CA LYS A 25 -6.45 0.49 -17.95
C LYS A 25 -6.50 1.60 -16.89
N ILE A 26 -6.54 1.26 -15.60
CA ILE A 26 -6.50 2.23 -14.50
C ILE A 26 -5.08 2.70 -14.16
N GLY A 27 -4.04 2.23 -14.89
CA GLY A 27 -2.66 2.68 -14.71
C GLY A 27 -1.98 2.12 -13.46
N SER A 28 -2.34 0.90 -13.03
CA SER A 28 -1.67 0.23 -11.89
C SER A 28 -0.23 -0.12 -12.20
N ILE A 29 0.64 0.00 -11.21
CA ILE A 29 2.07 -0.32 -11.31
C ILE A 29 2.29 -1.76 -10.85
N GLU A 30 2.89 -2.58 -11.72
CA GLU A 30 3.22 -3.96 -11.38
C GLU A 30 4.53 -4.07 -10.61
N ILE A 31 4.56 -4.93 -9.59
CA ILE A 31 5.79 -5.31 -8.89
C ILE A 31 6.03 -6.80 -9.03
N THR A 32 7.25 -7.17 -9.42
CA THR A 32 7.75 -8.53 -9.34
C THR A 32 8.53 -8.66 -8.02
N ARG A 33 8.14 -9.60 -7.16
CA ARG A 33 8.91 -9.93 -5.95
C ARG A 33 10.10 -10.78 -6.40
N ASP A 34 11.22 -10.73 -5.79
CA ASP A 34 12.42 -11.55 -6.10
C ASP A 34 13.23 -11.09 -7.33
N THR A 35 13.22 -9.80 -7.64
CA THR A 35 13.92 -9.24 -8.77
C THR A 35 15.30 -8.70 -8.42
N THR A 36 16.19 -8.71 -9.42
CA THR A 36 17.54 -8.17 -9.36
C THR A 36 17.57 -6.65 -9.07
N THR A 37 18.72 -6.14 -8.65
CA THR A 37 18.89 -4.71 -8.32
C THR A 37 18.50 -3.77 -9.47
N LYS A 38 18.75 -4.18 -10.73
CA LYS A 38 18.38 -3.38 -11.92
C LYS A 38 16.88 -3.24 -12.12
N GLU A 39 16.12 -4.32 -11.95
CA GLU A 39 14.65 -4.27 -12.07
C GLU A 39 14.01 -3.47 -10.94
N ASN A 40 14.61 -3.50 -9.75
CA ASN A 40 14.19 -2.66 -8.63
C ASN A 40 14.41 -1.15 -8.90
N LEU A 41 15.52 -0.76 -9.53
CA LEU A 41 15.76 0.63 -9.93
C LEU A 41 14.71 1.09 -10.94
N ASN A 42 14.47 0.34 -11.98
CA ASN A 42 13.43 0.62 -12.99
C ASN A 42 12.03 0.73 -12.37
N PHE A 43 11.75 -0.06 -11.32
CA PHE A 43 10.48 0.01 -10.61
C PHE A 43 10.28 1.36 -9.89
N PHE A 44 11.31 1.87 -9.19
CA PHE A 44 11.21 3.16 -8.50
C PHE A 44 11.14 4.33 -9.49
N GLU A 45 11.89 4.27 -10.59
CA GLU A 45 11.81 5.27 -11.67
C GLU A 45 10.41 5.30 -12.28
N LYS A 46 9.82 4.13 -12.57
CA LYS A 46 8.45 4.01 -13.09
C LYS A 46 7.40 4.58 -12.14
N ILE A 47 7.54 4.34 -10.83
CA ILE A 47 6.65 4.94 -9.83
C ILE A 47 6.75 6.46 -9.90
N LYS A 48 7.97 7.00 -9.87
CA LYS A 48 8.21 8.43 -9.89
C LYS A 48 7.64 9.07 -11.16
N GLU A 49 7.94 8.53 -12.32
CA GLU A 49 7.41 8.99 -13.61
C GLU A 49 5.87 8.97 -13.64
N THR A 50 5.27 7.89 -13.12
CA THR A 50 3.80 7.78 -13.08
C THR A 50 3.18 8.83 -12.17
N ILE A 51 3.79 9.15 -11.03
CA ILE A 51 3.30 10.16 -10.09
C ILE A 51 3.54 11.57 -10.62
N ASP A 52 4.73 11.83 -11.19
CA ASP A 52 5.08 13.15 -11.75
C ASP A 52 4.20 13.52 -12.96
N THR A 53 3.73 12.53 -13.72
CA THR A 53 2.87 12.75 -14.90
C THR A 53 1.37 12.75 -14.61
N ASN A 54 0.96 12.23 -13.46
CA ASN A 54 -0.45 12.12 -13.07
C ASN A 54 -0.61 12.68 -11.66
N ASP A 55 -1.42 13.68 -11.48
CA ASP A 55 -1.78 14.23 -10.16
C ASP A 55 -2.70 13.26 -9.37
N ARG A 56 -2.24 12.01 -9.22
CA ARG A 56 -2.99 10.90 -8.60
C ARG A 56 -2.24 10.36 -7.40
N PRO A 57 -2.90 10.12 -6.27
CA PRO A 57 -2.26 9.54 -5.09
C PRO A 57 -1.81 8.09 -5.35
N LEU A 58 -0.66 7.73 -4.81
CA LEU A 58 -0.15 6.35 -4.80
C LEU A 58 -0.66 5.60 -3.58
N LEU A 59 -1.37 4.49 -3.78
CA LEU A 59 -1.82 3.62 -2.70
C LEU A 59 -0.90 2.42 -2.54
N ILE A 60 -0.38 2.25 -1.32
CA ILE A 60 0.57 1.19 -0.98
C ILE A 60 0.04 0.38 0.20
N PHE A 61 0.15 -0.93 0.14
CA PHE A 61 -0.08 -1.84 1.27
C PHE A 61 1.27 -2.24 1.88
N PRO A 62 1.69 -1.60 2.99
CA PRO A 62 3.07 -1.72 3.48
C PRO A 62 3.43 -3.11 4.00
N GLN A 63 2.45 -3.91 4.43
CA GLN A 63 2.64 -5.31 4.83
C GLN A 63 2.97 -6.22 3.63
N GLY A 64 2.59 -5.80 2.41
CA GLY A 64 2.80 -6.56 1.16
C GLY A 64 2.02 -7.89 1.08
N THR A 65 1.20 -8.20 2.05
CA THR A 65 0.31 -9.38 2.08
C THR A 65 -0.90 -9.09 2.95
N ARG A 66 -1.97 -9.85 2.75
CA ARG A 66 -3.11 -9.83 3.67
C ARG A 66 -2.70 -10.50 4.98
N VAL A 67 -3.04 -9.89 6.10
CA VAL A 67 -2.76 -10.36 7.45
C VAL A 67 -4.07 -10.80 8.10
N LYS A 68 -4.03 -11.76 9.01
CA LYS A 68 -5.22 -12.09 9.78
C LYS A 68 -5.55 -10.93 10.72
N TYR A 69 -6.83 -10.78 10.99
CA TYR A 69 -7.32 -9.80 11.94
C TYR A 69 -6.62 -9.96 13.31
N GLY A 70 -6.14 -8.86 13.87
CA GLY A 70 -5.39 -8.84 15.14
C GLY A 70 -3.92 -9.23 15.07
N GLU A 71 -3.44 -9.77 13.94
CA GLU A 71 -2.00 -10.04 13.75
C GLU A 71 -1.27 -8.79 13.28
N LYS A 72 -0.11 -8.52 13.86
CA LYS A 72 0.82 -7.47 13.45
C LYS A 72 2.00 -8.10 12.72
N LEU A 73 2.25 -7.70 11.48
CA LEU A 73 3.43 -8.06 10.72
C LEU A 73 4.27 -6.82 10.45
N PRO A 74 5.60 -6.91 10.55
CA PRO A 74 6.47 -5.76 10.25
C PRO A 74 6.29 -5.31 8.81
N PHE A 75 6.30 -4.00 8.60
CA PHE A 75 6.16 -3.40 7.30
C PHE A 75 7.39 -3.68 6.43
N LYS A 76 7.18 -3.80 5.12
CA LYS A 76 8.26 -4.07 4.18
C LYS A 76 9.14 -2.84 3.99
N LYS A 77 10.45 -3.01 4.05
CA LYS A 77 11.45 -1.93 3.84
C LYS A 77 11.28 -1.19 2.51
N GLY A 78 10.60 -1.79 1.54
CA GLY A 78 10.29 -1.17 0.25
C GLY A 78 9.46 0.10 0.38
N VAL A 79 8.57 0.22 1.38
CA VAL A 79 7.77 1.43 1.59
C VAL A 79 8.66 2.64 1.96
N GLY A 80 9.71 2.42 2.77
CA GLY A 80 10.68 3.47 3.10
C GLY A 80 11.51 3.92 1.89
N ARG A 81 11.81 3.00 0.96
CA ARG A 81 12.49 3.37 -0.30
C ARG A 81 11.60 4.21 -1.20
N ILE A 82 10.32 3.88 -1.30
CA ILE A 82 9.35 4.66 -2.08
C ILE A 82 9.19 6.05 -1.48
N TYR A 83 8.99 6.17 -0.17
CA TYR A 83 8.90 7.44 0.53
C TYR A 83 10.12 8.34 0.28
N ASP A 84 11.32 7.79 0.44
CA ASP A 84 12.58 8.52 0.21
C ASP A 84 12.76 8.91 -1.28
N SER A 85 12.31 8.08 -2.22
CA SER A 85 12.41 8.36 -3.66
C SER A 85 11.44 9.45 -4.11
N LEU A 86 10.19 9.42 -3.64
CA LEU A 86 9.15 10.34 -4.07
C LEU A 86 9.24 11.71 -3.40
N LYS A 87 9.76 11.79 -2.16
CA LYS A 87 9.80 13.03 -1.37
C LYS A 87 8.41 13.70 -1.21
N LEU A 88 7.35 12.90 -1.16
CA LEU A 88 5.98 13.34 -0.97
C LEU A 88 5.48 13.04 0.44
N PRO A 89 4.49 13.79 0.96
CA PRO A 89 3.82 13.46 2.20
C PRO A 89 3.16 12.07 2.11
N CYS A 90 3.29 11.29 3.18
CA CYS A 90 2.64 9.99 3.31
C CYS A 90 1.48 10.09 4.30
N VAL A 91 0.27 9.84 3.85
CA VAL A 91 -0.91 9.76 4.72
C VAL A 91 -1.09 8.32 5.18
N PRO A 92 -0.87 8.00 6.47
CA PRO A 92 -1.16 6.66 6.99
C PRO A 92 -2.66 6.42 6.99
N VAL A 93 -3.07 5.20 6.62
CA VAL A 93 -4.49 4.82 6.59
C VAL A 93 -4.66 3.52 7.38
N ALA A 94 -5.50 3.56 8.40
CA ALA A 94 -5.91 2.40 9.18
C ALA A 94 -7.30 1.93 8.80
N LEU A 95 -7.54 0.61 8.83
CA LEU A 95 -8.85 0.06 8.49
C LEU A 95 -9.11 -1.28 9.18
N ASN A 96 -10.38 -1.54 9.52
CA ASN A 96 -10.81 -2.76 10.20
C ASN A 96 -11.41 -3.83 9.24
N SER A 97 -11.22 -3.70 7.94
CA SER A 97 -11.84 -4.59 6.95
C SER A 97 -11.54 -6.08 7.15
N GLY A 98 -10.41 -6.42 7.78
CA GLY A 98 -10.04 -7.80 8.09
C GLY A 98 -10.99 -8.51 9.06
N LYS A 99 -11.76 -7.75 9.86
CA LYS A 99 -12.81 -8.27 10.75
C LYS A 99 -13.99 -8.84 9.96
N ILE A 100 -14.40 -8.13 8.93
CA ILE A 100 -15.58 -8.44 8.09
C ILE A 100 -15.20 -9.36 6.94
N TRP A 101 -14.03 -9.13 6.35
CA TRP A 101 -13.50 -9.91 5.24
C TRP A 101 -12.17 -10.60 5.60
N PRO A 102 -12.23 -11.66 6.43
CA PRO A 102 -11.02 -12.33 6.91
C PRO A 102 -10.27 -13.04 5.77
N LYS A 103 -8.93 -13.07 5.94
CA LYS A 103 -8.02 -13.75 5.02
C LYS A 103 -8.37 -15.25 4.93
N ASN A 104 -8.43 -15.77 3.69
CA ASN A 104 -8.60 -17.20 3.39
C ASN A 104 -9.88 -17.86 3.95
N LYS A 105 -10.89 -17.08 4.32
CA LYS A 105 -12.20 -17.62 4.70
C LYS A 105 -13.22 -17.34 3.60
N PHE A 106 -14.03 -18.33 3.27
CA PHE A 106 -15.16 -18.17 2.34
C PHE A 106 -16.25 -17.29 2.98
N MET A 107 -16.54 -17.53 4.25
CA MET A 107 -17.53 -16.76 4.99
C MET A 107 -17.08 -15.31 5.18
N LYS A 108 -17.99 -14.38 4.88
CA LYS A 108 -17.89 -12.96 5.14
C LYS A 108 -18.91 -12.59 6.20
N TYR A 109 -18.60 -11.61 7.02
CA TYR A 109 -19.45 -11.18 8.11
C TYR A 109 -20.09 -9.84 7.79
N GLY A 110 -21.30 -9.60 8.27
CA GLY A 110 -21.92 -8.27 8.24
C GLY A 110 -21.23 -7.33 9.23
N GLY A 111 -21.25 -6.04 8.94
CA GLY A 111 -20.71 -5.01 9.84
C GLY A 111 -20.20 -3.80 9.07
N ASP A 112 -19.73 -2.80 9.80
CA ASP A 112 -19.25 -1.54 9.25
C ASP A 112 -17.73 -1.60 9.04
N ILE A 113 -17.30 -1.11 7.89
CA ILE A 113 -15.87 -0.90 7.59
C ILE A 113 -15.54 0.55 7.92
N HIS A 114 -14.65 0.72 8.90
CA HIS A 114 -14.11 2.01 9.27
C HIS A 114 -12.75 2.19 8.58
N VAL A 115 -12.53 3.37 8.04
CA VAL A 115 -11.29 3.80 7.41
C VAL A 115 -10.87 5.12 8.04
N SER A 116 -9.73 5.13 8.72
CA SER A 116 -9.17 6.31 9.35
C SER A 116 -8.00 6.84 8.53
N PHE A 117 -8.08 8.10 8.10
CA PHE A 117 -6.96 8.84 7.51
C PHE A 117 -6.27 9.61 8.63
N LEU A 118 -4.99 9.34 8.82
CA LEU A 118 -4.21 9.90 9.92
C LEU A 118 -3.35 11.07 9.46
N GLU A 119 -2.71 11.76 10.40
CA GLU A 119 -1.87 12.91 10.11
C GLU A 119 -0.74 12.53 9.13
N PRO A 120 -0.51 13.37 8.10
CA PRO A 120 0.53 13.13 7.13
C PRO A 120 1.93 13.10 7.75
N ILE A 121 2.73 12.10 7.39
CA ILE A 121 4.16 12.07 7.67
C ILE A 121 4.86 12.81 6.54
N MET A 122 5.46 13.96 6.88
CA MET A 122 6.15 14.82 5.91
C MET A 122 7.46 14.20 5.44
N PRO A 123 7.92 14.47 4.20
CA PRO A 123 9.19 13.95 3.69
C PRO A 123 10.38 14.50 4.48
N GLY A 124 11.45 13.68 4.59
CA GLY A 124 12.71 14.07 5.23
C GLY A 124 13.17 13.17 6.37
N LEU A 125 12.33 12.25 6.86
CA LEU A 125 12.75 11.29 7.87
C LEU A 125 13.72 10.24 7.27
N PRO A 126 14.67 9.72 8.08
CA PRO A 126 15.41 8.51 7.74
C PRO A 126 14.46 7.34 7.45
N ARG A 127 14.82 6.50 6.49
CA ARG A 127 13.93 5.39 6.00
C ARG A 127 13.42 4.47 7.11
N ASP A 128 14.31 4.06 8.00
CA ASP A 128 13.95 3.13 9.06
C ASP A 128 13.07 3.79 10.13
N GLU A 129 13.31 5.07 10.41
CA GLU A 129 12.48 5.87 11.30
C GLU A 129 11.07 6.09 10.71
N PHE A 130 11.00 6.46 9.43
CA PHE A 130 9.72 6.57 8.72
C PHE A 130 8.93 5.27 8.76
N VAL A 131 9.56 4.12 8.44
CA VAL A 131 8.86 2.82 8.44
C VAL A 131 8.35 2.48 9.82
N LYS A 132 9.15 2.73 10.86
CA LYS A 132 8.75 2.51 12.25
C LYS A 132 7.58 3.41 12.65
N GLN A 133 7.68 4.71 12.39
CA GLN A 133 6.60 5.67 12.71
C GLN A 133 5.30 5.29 11.99
N LEU A 134 5.38 4.95 10.70
CA LEU A 134 4.23 4.52 9.90
C LEU A 134 3.57 3.26 10.49
N GLU A 135 4.39 2.28 10.88
CA GLU A 135 3.93 1.03 11.48
C GLU A 135 3.26 1.26 12.83
N ASP A 136 3.91 2.00 13.72
CA ASP A 136 3.41 2.31 15.05
C ASP A 136 2.09 3.09 14.96
N THR A 137 2.02 4.10 14.09
CA THR A 137 0.82 4.93 13.89
C THR A 137 -0.37 4.12 13.38
N ILE A 138 -0.18 3.29 12.36
CA ILE A 138 -1.27 2.48 11.79
C ILE A 138 -1.73 1.39 12.77
N TYR A 139 -0.81 0.73 13.47
CA TYR A 139 -1.19 -0.32 14.40
C TYR A 139 -1.85 0.22 15.66
N LEU A 140 -1.45 1.40 16.15
CA LEU A 140 -2.12 2.06 17.27
C LEU A 140 -3.58 2.40 16.90
N GLU A 141 -3.79 3.01 15.73
CA GLU A 141 -5.15 3.34 15.29
C GLU A 141 -5.99 2.10 15.01
N ASN A 142 -5.41 1.05 14.46
CA ASN A 142 -6.13 -0.21 14.27
C ASN A 142 -6.67 -0.77 15.61
N GLU A 143 -5.95 -0.63 16.72
CA GLU A 143 -6.43 -1.03 18.04
C GLU A 143 -7.67 -0.24 18.48
N ASN A 144 -7.76 1.02 18.09
CA ASN A 144 -8.93 1.88 18.36
C ASN A 144 -10.14 1.54 17.49
N LEU A 145 -9.92 0.99 16.28
CA LEU A 145 -10.97 0.57 15.37
C LEU A 145 -11.55 -0.82 15.68
N TYR A 146 -10.98 -1.54 16.64
CA TYR A 146 -11.36 -2.89 17.03
C TYR A 146 -12.27 -2.88 18.24
#